data_eab1cdd022ef8cf0c816ecfa6fbca6d7
#
_entry.id   eab1cdd022ef8cf0c816ecfa6fbca6d7
#
_cell.length_a   1.000
_cell.length_b   1.000
_cell.length_c   1.000
_cell.angle_alpha   90.00
_cell.angle_beta   90.00
_cell.angle_gamma   90.00
#
_symmetry.space_group_name_H-M   'P 1'
#
loop_
_entity.id
_entity.type
_entity.pdbx_description
1 polymer ?
#
loop_
_entity_poly.entity_id
_entity_poly.type
_entity_poly.pdbx_seq_one_letter_code
_entity_poly.pdbx_strand_id
1 'polypeptide(L)'
;MNLELKRFDMKNISFKANESKGPVAVLIGRRDTGKSFLVRDLLYYHQDIPIGTVISGTEEGNGFYGKLVPKLFIHNEYNTAIIENILKRQRGVLTQIKKETEQFKRSTIDPRTFVILDDCLYDNSWSRDKLMRLLFMNGEMFAVVISKEWLVYFTFCF
;
A
#
# COMPACT_ATOMS: atom_id res chain seq x y z
N MET A 1 -35.37 -6.43 3.03
CA MET A 1 -34.02 -6.46 3.60
C MET A 1 -33.52 -5.02 3.62
N ASN A 2 -33.57 -4.35 4.78
CA ASN A 2 -33.08 -2.97 4.91
C ASN A 2 -31.55 -3.04 5.01
N LEU A 3 -30.88 -2.60 3.96
CA LEU A 3 -29.42 -2.41 3.97
C LEU A 3 -29.14 -1.06 4.66
N GLU A 4 -28.77 -1.09 5.92
CA GLU A 4 -28.20 0.07 6.60
C GLU A 4 -26.76 0.25 6.19
N LEU A 5 -26.48 1.37 5.52
CA LEU A 5 -25.10 1.79 5.23
C LEU A 5 -24.42 2.20 6.54
N LYS A 6 -23.46 1.40 7.00
CA LYS A 6 -22.64 1.79 8.14
C LYS A 6 -21.72 2.94 7.72
N ARG A 7 -21.71 4.01 8.54
CA ARG A 7 -20.77 5.11 8.37
C ARG A 7 -19.36 4.59 8.59
N PHE A 8 -18.51 4.68 7.56
CA PHE A 8 -17.11 4.32 7.63
C PHE A 8 -16.31 5.55 8.08
N ASP A 9 -15.51 5.39 9.13
CA ASP A 9 -14.56 6.42 9.58
C ASP A 9 -13.13 5.98 9.24
N MET A 10 -12.47 6.75 8.40
CA MET A 10 -11.10 6.52 7.94
C MET A 10 -10.08 6.46 9.08
N LYS A 11 -10.36 7.15 10.18
CA LYS A 11 -9.52 7.11 11.39
C LYS A 11 -9.46 5.74 12.04
N ASN A 12 -10.46 4.89 11.80
CA ASN A 12 -10.52 3.53 12.33
C ASN A 12 -9.65 2.54 11.57
N ILE A 13 -9.11 2.92 10.40
CA ILE A 13 -8.04 2.17 9.77
C ILE A 13 -6.77 2.51 10.55
N SER A 14 -6.52 1.78 11.64
CA SER A 14 -5.32 1.99 12.43
C SER A 14 -4.14 1.24 11.82
N PHE A 15 -3.00 1.92 11.75
CA PHE A 15 -1.75 1.34 11.28
C PHE A 15 -0.69 1.53 12.37
N LYS A 16 -0.72 0.65 13.37
CA LYS A 16 0.15 0.77 14.53
C LYS A 16 1.46 0.05 14.28
N ALA A 17 2.57 0.67 14.69
CA ALA A 17 3.92 0.11 14.54
C ALA A 17 4.11 -1.24 15.24
N ASN A 18 3.27 -1.55 16.22
CA ASN A 18 3.32 -2.81 17.00
C ASN A 18 2.41 -3.92 16.43
N GLU A 19 1.63 -3.64 15.39
CA GLU A 19 0.79 -4.65 14.75
C GLU A 19 1.61 -5.42 13.72
N SER A 20 1.54 -6.75 13.77
CA SER A 20 2.28 -7.63 12.86
C SER A 20 1.74 -7.62 11.43
N LYS A 21 0.57 -7.04 11.18
CA LYS A 21 -0.07 -7.00 9.86
C LYS A 21 -0.60 -5.61 9.57
N GLY A 22 -0.25 -5.07 8.42
CA GLY A 22 -0.82 -3.83 7.89
C GLY A 22 -2.19 -4.05 7.24
N PRO A 23 -3.05 -3.03 7.22
CA PRO A 23 -4.33 -3.10 6.54
C PRO A 23 -4.14 -3.19 5.02
N VAL A 24 -5.01 -3.94 4.36
CA VAL A 24 -5.14 -3.95 2.91
C VAL A 24 -6.48 -3.32 2.56
N ALA A 25 -6.45 -2.21 1.84
CA ALA A 25 -7.64 -1.53 1.34
C ALA A 25 -7.77 -1.75 -0.16
N VAL A 26 -8.91 -2.25 -0.61
CA VAL A 26 -9.22 -2.43 -2.02
C VAL A 26 -10.37 -1.50 -2.39
N LEU A 27 -10.10 -0.56 -3.29
CA LEU A 27 -11.08 0.42 -3.77
C LEU A 27 -11.56 0.02 -5.16
N ILE A 28 -12.82 -0.32 -5.27
CA ILE A 28 -13.45 -0.74 -6.52
C ILE A 28 -14.51 0.26 -6.91
N GLY A 29 -14.44 0.77 -8.13
CA GLY A 29 -15.41 1.73 -8.62
C GLY A 29 -15.08 2.20 -10.03
N ARG A 30 -16.09 2.76 -10.72
CA ARG A 30 -15.91 3.37 -12.04
C ARG A 30 -14.94 4.55 -11.97
N ARG A 31 -14.49 4.99 -13.14
CA ARG A 31 -13.76 6.26 -13.28
C ARG A 31 -14.55 7.40 -12.64
N ASP A 32 -13.88 8.39 -12.11
CA ASP A 32 -14.46 9.60 -11.52
C ASP A 32 -15.40 9.39 -10.30
N THR A 33 -15.31 8.21 -9.65
CA THR A 33 -16.06 7.93 -8.41
C THR A 33 -15.37 8.38 -7.14
N GLY A 34 -14.24 9.10 -7.25
CA GLY A 34 -13.54 9.65 -6.09
C GLY A 34 -12.56 8.70 -5.40
N LYS A 35 -12.18 7.56 -6.03
CA LYS A 35 -11.23 6.60 -5.44
C LYS A 35 -9.91 7.25 -5.02
N SER A 36 -9.29 8.02 -5.91
CA SER A 36 -8.01 8.68 -5.61
C SER A 36 -8.14 9.73 -4.51
N PHE A 37 -9.29 10.41 -4.39
CA PHE A 37 -9.55 11.30 -3.27
C PHE A 37 -9.63 10.54 -1.95
N LEU A 38 -10.23 9.35 -1.95
CA LEU A 38 -10.28 8.47 -0.78
C LEU A 38 -8.86 8.01 -0.38
N VAL A 39 -8.01 7.68 -1.35
CA VAL A 39 -6.60 7.37 -1.10
C VAL A 39 -5.87 8.56 -0.47
N ARG A 40 -6.10 9.77 -0.99
CA ARG A 40 -5.54 11.00 -0.41
C ARG A 40 -5.96 11.19 1.03
N ASP A 41 -7.22 10.96 1.34
CA ASP A 41 -7.73 11.09 2.70
C ASP A 41 -7.12 10.03 3.62
N LEU A 42 -6.93 8.80 3.15
CA LEU A 42 -6.18 7.77 3.88
C LEU A 42 -4.76 8.23 4.19
N LEU A 43 -4.03 8.75 3.21
CA LEU A 43 -2.67 9.27 3.38
C LEU A 43 -2.64 10.46 4.36
N TYR A 44 -3.65 11.32 4.32
CA TYR A 44 -3.77 12.45 5.24
C TYR A 44 -3.85 12.01 6.71
N TYR A 45 -4.60 10.95 7.01
CA TYR A 45 -4.69 10.41 8.37
C TYR A 45 -3.47 9.57 8.80
N HIS A 46 -2.57 9.24 7.87
CA HIS A 46 -1.41 8.40 8.10
C HIS A 46 -0.10 9.07 7.65
N GLN A 47 -0.01 10.40 7.79
CA GLN A 47 1.20 11.18 7.43
C GLN A 47 2.42 10.82 8.28
N ASP A 48 2.21 10.13 9.37
CA ASP A 48 3.24 9.64 10.28
C ASP A 48 3.97 8.39 9.75
N ILE A 49 3.49 7.76 8.66
CA ILE A 49 4.18 6.64 8.03
C ILE A 49 5.39 7.17 7.26
N PRO A 50 6.61 6.72 7.60
CA PRO A 50 7.84 7.39 7.13
C PRO A 50 8.11 7.23 5.64
N ILE A 51 7.61 6.16 5.02
CA ILE A 51 7.92 5.85 3.62
C ILE A 51 6.72 5.23 2.92
N GLY A 52 6.54 5.62 1.65
CA GLY A 52 5.55 5.02 0.77
C GLY A 52 6.05 4.90 -0.66
N THR A 53 5.48 3.97 -1.39
CA THR A 53 5.69 3.79 -2.82
C THR A 53 4.34 3.84 -3.52
N VAL A 54 4.28 4.58 -4.60
CA VAL A 54 3.10 4.71 -5.45
C VAL A 54 3.43 4.17 -6.84
N ILE A 55 2.57 3.33 -7.35
CA ILE A 55 2.60 2.88 -8.75
C ILE A 55 1.26 3.31 -9.36
N SER A 56 1.30 4.30 -10.25
CA SER A 56 0.09 4.88 -10.84
C SER A 56 0.27 5.12 -12.32
N GLY A 57 -0.53 4.45 -13.15
CA GLY A 57 -0.50 4.61 -14.59
C GLY A 57 -0.98 5.97 -15.10
N THR A 58 -1.61 6.77 -14.26
CA THR A 58 -2.18 8.08 -14.61
C THR A 58 -1.38 9.27 -14.07
N GLU A 59 -0.33 9.02 -13.29
CA GLU A 59 0.41 10.08 -12.59
C GLU A 59 1.10 11.07 -13.53
N GLU A 60 1.65 10.60 -14.66
CA GLU A 60 2.26 11.49 -15.67
C GLU A 60 1.29 12.54 -16.19
N GLY A 61 0.01 12.20 -16.30
CA GLY A 61 -0.99 13.12 -16.84
C GLY A 61 -1.58 14.06 -15.78
N ASN A 62 -1.74 13.62 -14.55
CA ASN A 62 -2.48 14.38 -13.53
C ASN A 62 -1.63 14.90 -12.37
N GLY A 63 -0.44 14.35 -12.14
CA GLY A 63 0.48 14.79 -11.07
C GLY A 63 -0.16 14.76 -9.68
N PHE A 64 -1.07 13.83 -9.43
CA PHE A 64 -1.88 13.79 -8.22
C PHE A 64 -1.04 13.40 -6.99
N TYR A 65 -0.28 12.31 -7.09
CA TYR A 65 0.52 11.78 -6.00
C TYR A 65 1.82 12.54 -5.78
N GLY A 66 2.34 13.22 -6.81
CA GLY A 66 3.55 14.04 -6.69
C GLY A 66 3.44 15.22 -5.72
N LYS A 67 2.20 15.54 -5.28
CA LYS A 67 1.93 16.52 -4.22
C LYS A 67 1.96 15.92 -2.81
N LEU A 68 1.92 14.60 -2.70
CA LEU A 68 1.77 13.87 -1.45
C LEU A 68 3.01 13.03 -1.12
N VAL A 69 3.69 12.53 -2.16
CA VAL A 69 4.83 11.61 -2.05
C VAL A 69 5.97 12.13 -2.91
N PRO A 70 7.24 12.04 -2.47
CA PRO A 70 8.38 12.43 -3.29
C PRO A 70 8.43 11.66 -4.62
N LYS A 71 8.73 12.35 -5.71
CA LYS A 71 8.74 11.78 -7.08
C LYS A 71 9.60 10.52 -7.22
N LEU A 72 10.66 10.40 -6.41
CA LEU A 72 11.54 9.21 -6.40
C LEU A 72 10.80 7.91 -6.07
N PHE A 73 9.70 7.99 -5.34
CA PHE A 73 8.90 6.85 -4.91
C PHE A 73 7.62 6.67 -5.73
N ILE A 74 7.49 7.39 -6.83
CA ILE A 74 6.35 7.29 -7.74
C ILE A 74 6.81 6.63 -9.03
N HIS A 75 6.10 5.60 -9.44
CA HIS A 75 6.35 4.83 -10.66
C HIS A 75 5.11 4.84 -11.54
N ASN A 76 5.30 5.01 -12.86
CA ASN A 76 4.18 5.11 -13.81
C ASN A 76 3.65 3.73 -14.23
N GLU A 77 4.47 2.69 -14.11
CA GLU A 77 4.12 1.34 -14.53
C GLU A 77 4.48 0.31 -13.46
N TYR A 78 3.67 -0.74 -13.41
CA TYR A 78 3.99 -1.89 -12.59
C TYR A 78 5.22 -2.64 -13.13
N ASN A 79 6.16 -2.91 -12.23
CA ASN A 79 7.31 -3.74 -12.52
C ASN A 79 7.64 -4.59 -11.29
N THR A 80 7.86 -5.87 -11.49
CA THR A 80 8.24 -6.83 -10.44
C THR A 80 9.46 -6.37 -9.64
N ALA A 81 10.43 -5.72 -10.31
CA ALA A 81 11.63 -5.19 -9.65
C ALA A 81 11.31 -4.11 -8.59
N ILE A 82 10.25 -3.33 -8.78
CA ILE A 82 9.80 -2.34 -7.80
C ILE A 82 9.36 -3.06 -6.52
N ILE A 83 8.53 -4.08 -6.65
CA ILE A 83 8.05 -4.87 -5.52
C ILE A 83 9.20 -5.58 -4.82
N GLU A 84 10.14 -6.15 -5.60
CA GLU A 84 11.34 -6.79 -5.04
C GLU A 84 12.16 -5.81 -4.19
N ASN A 85 12.38 -4.59 -4.69
CA ASN A 85 13.11 -3.55 -3.97
C ASN A 85 12.40 -3.13 -2.68
N ILE A 86 11.07 -3.00 -2.71
CA ILE A 86 10.26 -2.71 -1.51
C ILE A 86 10.47 -3.82 -0.47
N LEU A 87 10.31 -5.08 -0.86
CA LEU A 87 10.47 -6.23 0.03
C LEU A 87 11.90 -6.37 0.57
N LYS A 88 12.90 -6.15 -0.29
CA LYS A 88 14.33 -6.18 0.10
C LYS A 88 14.64 -5.10 1.13
N ARG A 89 14.16 -3.87 0.87
CA ARG A 89 14.31 -2.77 1.82
C ARG A 89 13.67 -3.11 3.16
N GLN A 90 12.46 -3.64 3.15
CA GLN A 90 11.73 -3.96 4.37
C GLN A 90 12.45 -5.04 5.21
N ARG A 91 12.98 -6.07 4.57
CA ARG A 91 13.83 -7.07 5.24
C ARG A 91 15.07 -6.43 5.88
N GLY A 92 15.68 -5.46 5.19
CA GLY A 92 16.82 -4.71 5.75
C GLY A 92 16.44 -3.93 7.01
N VAL A 93 15.30 -3.23 6.98
CA VAL A 93 14.76 -2.48 8.14
C VAL A 93 14.51 -3.42 9.32
N LEU A 94 13.85 -4.56 9.09
CA LEU A 94 13.61 -5.55 10.15
C LEU A 94 14.89 -6.11 10.75
N THR A 95 15.89 -6.38 9.90
CA THR A 95 17.21 -6.84 10.36
C THR A 95 17.88 -5.78 11.22
N GLN A 96 17.78 -4.51 10.84
CA GLN A 96 18.34 -3.41 11.61
C GLN A 96 17.65 -3.24 12.97
N ILE A 97 16.31 -3.30 13.00
CA ILE A 97 15.52 -3.27 14.23
C ILE A 97 15.94 -4.39 15.19
N LYS A 98 16.13 -5.63 14.67
CA LYS A 98 16.59 -6.76 15.50
C LYS A 98 17.95 -6.47 16.12
N LYS A 99 18.92 -6.02 15.32
CA LYS A 99 20.26 -5.67 15.81
C LYS A 99 20.23 -4.59 16.89
N GLU A 100 19.46 -3.51 16.67
CA GLU A 100 19.35 -2.45 17.67
C GLU A 100 18.67 -2.93 18.95
N THR A 101 17.63 -3.77 18.82
CA THR A 101 16.94 -4.34 19.98
C THR A 101 17.84 -5.26 20.78
N GLU A 102 18.69 -6.04 20.12
CA GLU A 102 19.69 -6.89 20.79
C GLU A 102 20.73 -6.06 21.56
N GLN A 103 21.23 -4.96 20.95
CA GLN A 103 22.26 -4.11 21.53
C GLN A 103 21.72 -3.16 22.59
N PHE A 104 20.58 -2.51 22.32
CA PHE A 104 20.08 -1.39 23.13
C PHE A 104 18.75 -1.68 23.84
N LYS A 105 18.23 -2.91 23.76
CA LYS A 105 16.92 -3.33 24.30
C LYS A 105 15.71 -2.64 23.65
N ARG A 106 15.93 -1.74 22.70
CA ARG A 106 14.89 -1.01 21.94
C ARG A 106 15.44 -0.55 20.60
N SER A 107 14.55 -0.37 19.63
CA SER A 107 14.84 0.34 18.38
C SER A 107 13.97 1.58 18.27
N THR A 108 14.50 2.62 17.64
CA THR A 108 13.77 3.85 17.32
C THR A 108 13.30 3.89 15.87
N ILE A 109 13.62 2.85 15.10
CA ILE A 109 13.26 2.77 13.69
C ILE A 109 11.78 2.44 13.57
N ASP A 110 11.04 3.26 12.83
CA ASP A 110 9.67 2.96 12.43
C ASP A 110 9.69 2.06 11.19
N PRO A 111 9.19 0.83 11.28
CA PRO A 111 9.20 -0.11 10.17
C PRO A 111 8.08 0.12 9.15
N ARG A 112 7.09 0.96 9.47
CA ARG A 112 5.89 1.12 8.64
C ARG A 112 6.21 1.66 7.26
N THR A 113 5.49 1.17 6.28
CA THR A 113 5.52 1.65 4.89
C THR A 113 4.17 1.42 4.23
N PHE A 114 3.84 2.19 3.20
CA PHE A 114 2.66 1.93 2.39
C PHE A 114 3.01 1.70 0.93
N VAL A 115 2.14 0.98 0.24
CA VAL A 115 2.20 0.77 -1.21
C VAL A 115 0.84 1.08 -1.81
N ILE A 116 0.81 1.97 -2.79
CA ILE A 116 -0.40 2.32 -3.53
C ILE A 116 -0.25 1.80 -4.96
N LEU A 117 -1.27 1.06 -5.41
CA LEU A 117 -1.39 0.54 -6.75
C LEU A 117 -2.66 1.16 -7.37
N ASP A 118 -2.50 2.23 -8.15
CA ASP A 118 -3.59 3.00 -8.73
C ASP A 118 -3.54 2.96 -10.26
N ASP A 119 -4.56 2.37 -10.87
CA ASP A 119 -4.70 2.21 -12.33
C ASP A 119 -3.44 1.67 -13.06
N CYS A 120 -2.61 0.89 -12.36
CA CYS A 120 -1.39 0.29 -12.91
C CYS A 120 -1.52 -1.21 -13.22
N LEU A 121 -2.65 -1.83 -12.89
CA LEU A 121 -2.86 -3.27 -12.97
C LEU A 121 -3.74 -3.66 -14.18
N TYR A 122 -3.43 -3.08 -15.36
CA TYR A 122 -4.16 -3.35 -16.60
C TYR A 122 -3.76 -4.68 -17.24
N ASP A 123 -2.54 -5.15 -17.03
CA ASP A 123 -2.08 -6.47 -17.44
C ASP A 123 -2.33 -7.49 -16.31
N ASN A 124 -2.74 -8.70 -16.64
CA ASN A 124 -3.03 -9.77 -15.69
C ASN A 124 -1.77 -10.49 -15.16
N SER A 125 -0.58 -10.13 -15.61
CA SER A 125 0.68 -10.75 -15.19
C SER A 125 0.95 -10.59 -13.69
N TRP A 126 0.60 -9.45 -13.11
CA TRP A 126 0.78 -9.15 -11.70
C TRP A 126 0.06 -10.15 -10.77
N SER A 127 -1.10 -10.68 -11.17
CA SER A 127 -1.88 -11.62 -10.35
C SER A 127 -1.19 -12.98 -10.17
N ARG A 128 -0.26 -13.32 -11.07
CA ARG A 128 0.56 -14.54 -11.03
C ARG A 128 1.93 -14.29 -10.41
N ASP A 129 2.28 -13.04 -10.18
CA ASP A 129 3.57 -12.67 -9.60
C ASP A 129 3.66 -13.12 -8.13
N LYS A 130 4.67 -13.94 -7.84
CA LYS A 130 4.93 -14.45 -6.49
C LYS A 130 5.25 -13.32 -5.50
N LEU A 131 5.93 -12.27 -5.95
CA LEU A 131 6.31 -11.14 -5.09
C LEU A 131 5.08 -10.30 -4.74
N MET A 132 4.16 -10.13 -5.69
CA MET A 132 2.89 -9.47 -5.42
C MET A 132 2.08 -10.26 -4.37
N ARG A 133 2.00 -11.59 -4.50
CA ARG A 133 1.35 -12.43 -3.48
C ARG A 133 2.01 -12.30 -2.11
N LEU A 134 3.35 -12.26 -2.07
CA LEU A 134 4.09 -12.05 -0.82
C LEU A 134 3.77 -10.69 -0.19
N LEU A 135 3.59 -9.64 -1.00
CA LEU A 135 3.18 -8.32 -0.51
C LEU A 135 1.84 -8.38 0.24
N PHE A 136 0.87 -9.14 -0.30
CA PHE A 136 -0.44 -9.28 0.33
C PHE A 136 -0.47 -10.25 1.52
N MET A 137 0.27 -11.34 1.44
CA MET A 137 0.23 -12.41 2.46
C MET A 137 1.09 -12.10 3.67
N ASN A 138 2.25 -11.49 3.45
CA ASN A 138 3.20 -11.14 4.49
C ASN A 138 3.12 -9.65 4.84
N GLY A 139 1.95 -9.08 4.77
CA GLY A 139 1.71 -7.66 5.02
C GLY A 139 2.04 -7.17 6.44
N GLU A 140 3.09 -7.73 7.03
CA GLU A 140 3.52 -7.45 8.41
C GLU A 140 3.93 -6.00 8.62
N MET A 141 3.86 -5.13 7.62
CA MET A 141 4.23 -3.72 7.77
C MET A 141 3.80 -2.87 6.58
N PHE A 142 2.86 -3.36 5.76
CA PHE A 142 2.42 -2.65 4.56
C PHE A 142 0.94 -2.29 4.65
N ALA A 143 0.62 -1.03 4.40
CA ALA A 143 -0.70 -0.66 3.94
C ALA A 143 -0.71 -0.77 2.41
N VAL A 144 -1.55 -1.60 1.85
CA VAL A 144 -1.71 -1.73 0.40
C VAL A 144 -3.05 -1.16 0.01
N VAL A 145 -3.03 -0.20 -0.89
CA VAL A 145 -4.26 0.35 -1.48
C VAL A 145 -4.26 0.00 -2.96
N ILE A 146 -5.29 -0.69 -3.39
CA ILE A 146 -5.50 -1.01 -4.80
C ILE A 146 -6.71 -0.23 -5.28
N SER A 147 -6.52 0.57 -6.32
CA SER A 147 -7.61 1.21 -7.04
C SER A 147 -7.77 0.53 -8.42
N LYS A 148 -8.96 0.04 -8.72
CA LYS A 148 -9.25 -0.60 -10.01
C LYS A 148 -10.65 -0.25 -10.51
N GLU A 149 -10.79 -0.06 -11.83
CA GLU A 149 -12.08 0.29 -12.46
C GLU A 149 -13.03 -0.89 -12.63
N TRP A 150 -12.51 -2.12 -12.78
CA TRP A 150 -13.31 -3.32 -13.06
C TRP A 150 -12.93 -4.49 -12.17
N LEU A 151 -13.94 -5.20 -11.66
CA LEU A 151 -13.78 -6.43 -10.90
C LEU A 151 -13.30 -7.56 -11.83
N VAL A 152 -12.00 -7.83 -11.86
CA VAL A 152 -11.52 -9.14 -12.29
C VAL A 152 -11.61 -10.03 -11.05
N TYR A 153 -12.33 -11.14 -11.15
CA TYR A 153 -12.54 -12.10 -10.07
C TYR A 153 -11.21 -12.43 -9.38
N PHE A 154 -11.02 -11.92 -8.17
CA PHE A 154 -10.00 -12.39 -7.28
C PHE A 154 -10.53 -13.67 -6.64
N THR A 155 -10.26 -14.80 -7.26
CA THR A 155 -10.36 -16.08 -6.57
C THR A 155 -9.04 -16.24 -5.82
N PHE A 156 -8.98 -15.76 -4.61
CA PHE A 156 -7.95 -16.20 -3.67
C PHE A 156 -8.32 -17.62 -3.28
N CYS A 157 -7.69 -18.62 -3.89
CA CYS A 157 -7.62 -19.95 -3.27
C CYS A 157 -6.72 -19.80 -2.02
N PHE A 158 -7.34 -19.86 -0.85
CA PHE A 158 -6.67 -20.05 0.42
C PHE A 158 -6.16 -21.49 0.50
#